data_8d9eed96d60180666dd9d59ed7e0bd18
#
_entry.id   8d9eed96d60180666dd9d59ed7e0bd18
#
_cell.length_a   1.000
_cell.length_b   1.000
_cell.length_c   1.000
_cell.angle_alpha   90.00
_cell.angle_beta   90.00
_cell.angle_gamma   90.00
#
_symmetry.space_group_name_H-M   'P 1'
#
loop_
_entity.id
_entity.type
_entity.pdbx_description
1 polymer ?
#
loop_
_entity_poly.entity_id
_entity_poly.type
_entity_poly.pdbx_seq_one_letter_code
_entity_poly.pdbx_strand_id
1 'polypeptide(L)'
;NLLIADMAFDINLLFALKDAVSAGGSVALECDRVAFSAKTEAFDFLGARRLFPFTIYHLALIFRRPVVLSIGLPGGPGRTLVHSSPLFVPDDAGKAANLARAHAHFQDFLTRLEGCLRAAPELWFNFLPLNPPAP
;
A
#
# COMPACT_ATOMS: atom_id res chain seq x y z
N ASN A 1 -4.92 -10.78 17.52
CA ASN A 1 -5.78 -11.52 16.60
C ASN A 1 -5.48 -11.05 15.18
N LEU A 2 -4.96 -11.94 14.34
CA LEU A 2 -4.78 -11.70 12.91
C LEU A 2 -6.09 -12.00 12.20
N LEU A 3 -6.74 -10.99 11.63
CA LEU A 3 -7.89 -11.17 10.76
C LEU A 3 -7.36 -11.27 9.32
N ILE A 4 -7.38 -12.46 8.75
CA ILE A 4 -7.07 -12.66 7.33
C ILE A 4 -8.40 -12.58 6.57
N ALA A 5 -8.59 -11.52 5.78
CA ALA A 5 -9.75 -11.36 4.94
C ALA A 5 -9.39 -11.83 3.52
N ASP A 6 -9.84 -13.02 3.16
CA ASP A 6 -9.79 -13.57 1.80
C ASP A 6 -11.08 -13.21 1.04
N MET A 7 -11.61 -12.00 1.26
CA MET A 7 -12.92 -11.58 0.77
C MET A 7 -12.81 -10.31 -0.07
N ALA A 8 -13.72 -10.21 -1.05
CA ALA A 8 -13.96 -8.96 -1.75
C ALA A 8 -14.18 -7.82 -0.74
N PHE A 9 -13.60 -6.64 -1.03
CA PHE A 9 -13.71 -5.46 -0.15
C PHE A 9 -15.16 -4.98 -0.13
N ASP A 10 -15.92 -5.37 0.89
CA ASP A 10 -17.32 -4.99 1.10
C ASP A 10 -17.50 -4.13 2.37
N ILE A 11 -18.75 -3.74 2.62
CA ILE A 11 -19.09 -2.89 3.76
C ILE A 11 -18.89 -3.62 5.11
N ASN A 12 -19.07 -4.94 5.16
CA ASN A 12 -18.91 -5.71 6.38
C ASN A 12 -17.43 -5.79 6.77
N LEU A 13 -16.55 -5.98 5.77
CA LEU A 13 -15.10 -5.91 5.98
C LEU A 13 -14.69 -4.53 6.50
N LEU A 14 -15.26 -3.44 5.95
CA LEU A 14 -14.95 -2.09 6.42
C LEU A 14 -15.30 -1.91 7.91
N PHE A 15 -16.44 -2.39 8.35
CA PHE A 15 -16.82 -2.34 9.78
C PHE A 15 -15.91 -3.20 10.65
N ALA A 16 -15.59 -4.42 10.22
CA ALA A 16 -14.67 -5.29 10.95
C ALA A 16 -13.28 -4.67 11.11
N LEU A 17 -12.75 -4.04 10.05
CA LEU A 17 -11.49 -3.30 10.10
C LEU A 17 -11.56 -2.09 11.05
N LYS A 18 -12.67 -1.34 11.03
CA LYS A 18 -12.90 -0.22 11.95
C LYS A 18 -12.87 -0.69 13.40
N ASP A 19 -13.57 -1.77 13.71
CA ASP A 19 -13.63 -2.32 15.06
C ASP A 19 -12.26 -2.80 15.53
N ALA A 20 -11.52 -3.52 14.67
CA ALA A 20 -10.15 -3.95 14.95
C ALA A 20 -9.20 -2.78 15.24
N VAL A 21 -9.26 -1.72 14.42
CA VAL A 21 -8.44 -0.52 14.59
C VAL A 21 -8.86 0.27 15.84
N SER A 22 -10.16 0.34 16.16
CA SER A 22 -10.67 1.00 17.36
C SER A 22 -10.24 0.28 18.63
N ALA A 23 -10.11 -1.04 18.58
CA ALA A 23 -9.57 -1.86 19.66
C ALA A 23 -8.02 -1.81 19.78
N GLY A 24 -7.34 -0.94 19.03
CA GLY A 24 -5.88 -0.79 19.06
C GLY A 24 -5.12 -1.72 18.10
N GLY A 25 -5.82 -2.44 17.25
CA GLY A 25 -5.22 -3.30 16.22
C GLY A 25 -4.63 -2.52 15.05
N SER A 26 -3.89 -3.23 14.20
CA SER A 26 -3.32 -2.74 12.94
C SER A 26 -3.95 -3.45 11.76
N VAL A 27 -3.96 -2.77 10.60
CA VAL A 27 -4.38 -3.35 9.31
C VAL A 27 -3.18 -3.38 8.38
N ALA A 28 -2.90 -4.54 7.79
CA ALA A 28 -1.89 -4.70 6.77
C ALA A 28 -2.54 -5.10 5.44
N LEU A 29 -2.15 -4.43 4.36
CA LEU A 29 -2.61 -4.70 3.00
C LEU A 29 -1.43 -4.83 2.06
N GLU A 30 -1.53 -5.74 1.10
CA GLU A 30 -0.59 -5.82 -0.02
C GLU A 30 -0.91 -4.70 -1.01
N CYS A 31 0.08 -3.84 -1.28
CA CYS A 31 -0.09 -2.68 -2.14
C CYS A 31 0.45 -2.89 -3.57
N ASP A 32 0.66 -4.13 -3.98
CA ASP A 32 1.10 -4.50 -5.34
C ASP A 32 0.11 -5.44 -6.06
N ARG A 33 -1.04 -5.75 -5.46
CA ARG A 33 -2.05 -6.66 -6.01
C ARG A 33 -3.34 -5.94 -6.37
N VAL A 34 -3.36 -5.35 -7.57
CA VAL A 34 -4.48 -4.53 -8.08
C VAL A 34 -5.81 -5.28 -8.07
N ALA A 35 -5.81 -6.57 -8.42
CA ALA A 35 -7.02 -7.38 -8.52
C ALA A 35 -7.82 -7.48 -7.20
N PHE A 36 -7.17 -7.24 -6.06
CA PHE A 36 -7.79 -7.32 -4.74
C PHE A 36 -8.04 -5.95 -4.10
N SER A 37 -7.90 -4.86 -4.86
CA SER A 37 -8.05 -3.50 -4.34
C SER A 37 -9.36 -2.86 -4.77
N ALA A 38 -10.09 -2.28 -3.81
CA ALA A 38 -11.29 -1.49 -4.07
C ALA A 38 -10.99 -0.13 -4.72
N LYS A 39 -9.78 0.38 -4.56
CA LYS A 39 -9.29 1.66 -5.11
C LYS A 39 -7.88 1.51 -5.63
N THR A 40 -7.67 1.93 -6.86
CA THR A 40 -6.35 1.98 -7.50
C THR A 40 -6.07 3.39 -7.98
N GLU A 41 -4.80 3.75 -8.01
CA GLU A 41 -4.29 5.00 -8.55
C GLU A 41 -3.11 4.72 -9.49
N ALA A 42 -2.85 5.64 -10.41
CA ALA A 42 -1.78 5.51 -11.38
C ALA A 42 -0.52 6.24 -10.92
N PHE A 43 0.61 5.55 -10.94
CA PHE A 43 1.92 6.02 -10.52
C PHE A 43 2.96 5.80 -11.60
N ASP A 44 4.05 6.56 -11.55
CA ASP A 44 5.22 6.31 -12.38
C ASP A 44 6.05 5.19 -11.76
N PHE A 45 6.26 4.10 -12.51
CA PHE A 45 6.99 2.95 -12.02
C PHE A 45 7.61 2.15 -13.16
N LEU A 46 8.93 1.91 -13.09
CA LEU A 46 9.72 1.21 -14.10
C LEU A 46 9.53 1.80 -15.52
N GLY A 47 9.54 3.12 -15.61
CA GLY A 47 9.50 3.85 -16.88
C GLY A 47 8.11 3.94 -17.54
N ALA A 48 7.03 3.58 -16.85
CA ALA A 48 5.67 3.70 -17.37
C ALA A 48 4.67 4.01 -16.26
N ARG A 49 3.45 4.44 -16.68
CA ARG A 49 2.32 4.60 -15.76
C ARG A 49 1.79 3.21 -15.40
N ARG A 50 1.71 2.91 -14.10
CA ARG A 50 1.24 1.64 -13.55
C ARG A 50 0.16 1.88 -12.51
N LEU A 51 -0.79 0.96 -12.42
CA LEU A 51 -1.80 0.99 -11.37
C LEU A 51 -1.29 0.30 -10.12
N PHE A 52 -1.55 0.92 -8.98
CA PHE A 52 -1.29 0.33 -7.66
C PHE A 52 -2.50 0.44 -6.74
N PRO A 53 -2.69 -0.52 -5.82
CA PRO A 53 -3.68 -0.42 -4.76
C PRO A 53 -3.48 0.85 -3.92
N PHE A 54 -4.55 1.62 -3.74
CA PHE A 54 -4.52 2.86 -2.96
C PHE A 54 -5.50 2.85 -1.79
N THR A 55 -6.19 1.73 -1.60
CA THR A 55 -7.24 1.54 -0.58
C THR A 55 -6.74 1.86 0.84
N ILE A 56 -5.46 1.53 1.18
CA ILE A 56 -4.91 1.77 2.50
C ILE A 56 -4.97 3.25 2.91
N TYR A 57 -4.76 4.18 1.98
CA TYR A 57 -4.84 5.61 2.28
C TYR A 57 -6.28 6.10 2.47
N HIS A 58 -7.24 5.55 1.72
CA HIS A 58 -8.66 5.83 1.97
C HIS A 58 -9.08 5.35 3.35
N LEU A 59 -8.65 4.16 3.77
CA LEU A 59 -8.88 3.65 5.12
C LEU A 59 -8.20 4.52 6.19
N ALA A 60 -6.96 4.95 5.93
CA ALA A 60 -6.23 5.83 6.83
C ALA A 60 -6.99 7.13 7.10
N LEU A 61 -7.59 7.73 6.05
CA LEU A 61 -8.39 8.94 6.20
C LEU A 61 -9.69 8.68 6.98
N ILE A 62 -10.38 7.57 6.69
CA ILE A 62 -11.63 7.18 7.37
C ILE A 62 -11.39 6.92 8.86
N PHE A 63 -10.33 6.17 9.17
CA PHE A 63 -10.02 5.76 10.55
C PHE A 63 -9.16 6.76 11.31
N ARG A 64 -8.66 7.81 10.64
CA ARG A 64 -7.68 8.77 11.18
C ARG A 64 -6.46 8.07 11.77
N ARG A 65 -5.90 7.13 11.02
CA ARG A 65 -4.74 6.34 11.43
C ARG A 65 -3.56 6.56 10.49
N PRO A 66 -2.33 6.52 11.03
CA PRO A 66 -1.13 6.66 10.22
C PRO A 66 -0.92 5.43 9.32
N VAL A 67 -0.17 5.64 8.23
CA VAL A 67 0.29 4.57 7.31
C VAL A 67 1.79 4.56 7.27
N VAL A 68 2.36 3.36 7.31
CA VAL A 68 3.75 3.07 6.95
C VAL A 68 3.75 2.01 5.85
N LEU A 69 4.58 2.21 4.84
CA LEU A 69 4.82 1.21 3.79
C LEU A 69 6.14 0.50 4.09
N SER A 70 6.23 -0.79 3.79
CA SER A 70 7.42 -1.59 4.08
C SER A 70 7.75 -2.55 2.94
N ILE A 71 9.04 -2.78 2.72
CA ILE A 71 9.57 -3.80 1.82
C ILE A 71 10.52 -4.67 2.64
N GLY A 72 10.32 -5.99 2.60
CA GLY A 72 11.24 -6.97 3.15
C GLY A 72 12.16 -7.51 2.07
N LEU A 73 13.47 -7.43 2.27
CA LEU A 73 14.49 -7.96 1.37
C LEU A 73 15.38 -8.96 2.11
N PRO A 74 15.97 -9.96 1.42
CA PRO A 74 16.97 -10.83 2.03
C PRO A 74 18.16 -10.03 2.56
N GLY A 75 18.53 -10.24 3.82
CA GLY A 75 19.67 -9.59 4.49
C GLY A 75 20.83 -10.52 4.79
N GLY A 76 20.88 -11.69 4.13
CA GLY A 76 21.81 -12.77 4.41
C GLY A 76 21.14 -13.95 5.13
N PRO A 77 21.88 -15.01 5.50
CA PRO A 77 21.31 -16.21 6.10
C PRO A 77 20.47 -15.91 7.35
N GLY A 78 19.17 -16.26 7.29
CA GLY A 78 18.22 -16.08 8.38
C GLY A 78 17.89 -14.62 8.74
N ARG A 79 18.21 -13.64 7.89
CA ARG A 79 17.94 -12.22 8.12
C ARG A 79 17.08 -11.62 7.04
N THR A 80 16.17 -10.74 7.45
CA THR A 80 15.37 -9.87 6.55
C THR A 80 15.73 -8.42 6.85
N LEU A 81 16.06 -7.67 5.81
CA LEU A 81 16.17 -6.22 5.87
C LEU A 81 14.81 -5.62 5.56
N VAL A 82 14.31 -4.77 6.44
CA VAL A 82 13.03 -4.09 6.24
C VAL A 82 13.30 -2.61 5.95
N HIS A 83 12.87 -2.17 4.78
CA HIS A 83 12.87 -0.75 4.41
C HIS A 83 11.47 -0.19 4.59
N SER A 84 11.34 0.81 5.43
CA SER A 84 10.05 1.45 5.70
C SER A 84 10.02 2.89 5.17
N SER A 85 8.84 3.35 4.76
CA SER A 85 8.60 4.76 4.44
C SER A 85 8.63 5.61 5.71
N PRO A 86 8.76 6.93 5.59
CA PRO A 86 8.29 7.83 6.62
C PRO A 86 6.82 7.57 6.96
N LEU A 87 6.38 8.01 8.13
CA LEU A 87 5.00 7.85 8.54
C LEU A 87 4.11 8.87 7.80
N PHE A 88 3.10 8.41 7.08
CA PHE A 88 2.04 9.26 6.59
C PHE A 88 0.97 9.42 7.69
N VAL A 89 0.67 10.65 8.07
CA VAL A 89 -0.36 10.95 9.07
C VAL A 89 -1.43 11.83 8.41
N PRO A 90 -2.71 11.38 8.38
CA PRO A 90 -3.82 12.24 7.97
C PRO A 90 -3.96 13.43 8.91
N ASP A 91 -4.27 14.60 8.35
CA ASP A 91 -4.50 15.85 9.09
C ASP A 91 -5.87 16.48 8.76
N ASP A 92 -6.13 17.65 9.32
CA ASP A 92 -7.39 18.37 9.13
C ASP A 92 -7.44 19.25 7.85
N ALA A 93 -6.45 19.15 6.97
CA ALA A 93 -6.40 19.90 5.69
C ALA A 93 -7.45 19.47 4.66
N GLY A 94 -8.29 18.50 5.00
CA GLY A 94 -9.35 17.98 4.15
C GLY A 94 -8.92 16.80 3.26
N LYS A 95 -9.92 16.12 2.70
CA LYS A 95 -9.73 14.86 1.97
C LYS A 95 -8.82 15.02 0.74
N ALA A 96 -9.04 16.05 -0.07
CA ALA A 96 -8.27 16.24 -1.32
C ALA A 96 -6.79 16.50 -1.04
N ALA A 97 -6.48 17.36 -0.07
CA ALA A 97 -5.11 17.66 0.34
C ALA A 97 -4.41 16.42 0.91
N ASN A 98 -5.09 15.66 1.76
CA ASN A 98 -4.54 14.42 2.32
C ASN A 98 -4.30 13.37 1.22
N LEU A 99 -5.19 13.21 0.24
CA LEU A 99 -4.98 12.27 -0.86
C LEU A 99 -3.81 12.69 -1.77
N ALA A 100 -3.63 13.99 -2.01
CA ALA A 100 -2.47 14.48 -2.76
C ALA A 100 -1.15 14.18 -2.03
N ARG A 101 -1.10 14.39 -0.71
CA ARG A 101 0.06 14.03 0.12
C ARG A 101 0.30 12.51 0.16
N ALA A 102 -0.77 11.73 0.24
CA ALA A 102 -0.71 10.27 0.20
C ALA A 102 -0.16 9.77 -1.14
N HIS A 103 -0.57 10.40 -2.25
CA HIS A 103 -0.06 10.07 -3.57
C HIS A 103 1.45 10.34 -3.66
N ALA A 104 1.91 11.50 -3.21
CA ALA A 104 3.34 11.82 -3.16
C ALA A 104 4.12 10.83 -2.26
N HIS A 105 3.60 10.53 -1.07
CA HIS A 105 4.20 9.58 -0.14
C HIS A 105 4.34 8.16 -0.76
N PHE A 106 3.31 7.71 -1.50
CA PHE A 106 3.38 6.41 -2.17
C PHE A 106 4.33 6.43 -3.37
N GLN A 107 4.34 7.51 -4.16
CA GLN A 107 5.27 7.67 -5.28
C GLN A 107 6.74 7.64 -4.81
N ASP A 108 7.06 8.30 -3.71
CA ASP A 108 8.41 8.26 -3.12
C ASP A 108 8.80 6.85 -2.70
N PHE A 109 7.87 6.09 -2.14
CA PHE A 109 8.10 4.70 -1.77
C PHE A 109 8.29 3.80 -3.00
N LEU A 110 7.49 3.98 -4.05
CA LEU A 110 7.64 3.25 -5.31
C LEU A 110 8.98 3.53 -6.00
N THR A 111 9.48 4.76 -5.92
CA THR A 111 10.81 5.11 -6.42
C THR A 111 11.91 4.33 -5.69
N ARG A 112 11.77 4.14 -4.37
CA ARG A 112 12.70 3.29 -3.60
C ARG A 112 12.58 1.81 -3.96
N LEU A 113 11.35 1.31 -4.09
CA LEU A 113 11.08 -0.05 -4.55
C LEU A 113 11.71 -0.30 -5.92
N GLU A 114 11.56 0.63 -6.85
CA GLU A 114 12.17 0.56 -8.18
C GLU A 114 13.70 0.42 -8.10
N GLY A 115 14.35 1.18 -7.21
CA GLY A 115 15.78 1.05 -6.95
C GLY A 115 16.17 -0.36 -6.45
N CYS A 116 15.39 -0.94 -5.54
CA CYS A 116 15.60 -2.31 -5.05
C CYS A 116 15.45 -3.33 -6.19
N LEU A 117 14.41 -3.18 -7.02
CA LEU A 117 14.13 -4.11 -8.12
C LEU A 117 15.13 -4.02 -9.27
N ARG A 118 15.70 -2.84 -9.52
CA ARG A 118 16.81 -2.71 -10.51
C ARG A 118 18.07 -3.42 -10.04
N ALA A 119 18.29 -3.49 -8.72
CA ALA A 119 19.43 -4.19 -8.14
C ALA A 119 19.21 -5.72 -8.06
N ALA A 120 17.98 -6.18 -7.83
CA ALA A 120 17.66 -7.59 -7.63
C ALA A 120 16.20 -7.88 -8.09
N PRO A 121 15.96 -7.93 -9.42
CA PRO A 121 14.60 -8.09 -9.96
C PRO A 121 13.97 -9.44 -9.64
N GLU A 122 14.78 -10.44 -9.37
CA GLU A 122 14.33 -11.78 -8.98
C GLU A 122 13.66 -11.85 -7.60
N LEU A 123 13.74 -10.79 -6.82
CA LEU A 123 13.14 -10.75 -5.48
C LEU A 123 11.66 -10.35 -5.48
N TRP A 124 11.12 -9.95 -6.61
CA TRP A 124 9.71 -9.55 -6.70
C TRP A 124 8.86 -10.58 -7.43
N PHE A 125 8.06 -11.31 -6.68
CA PHE A 125 7.20 -12.38 -7.18
C PHE A 125 5.78 -11.89 -7.54
N ASN A 126 5.62 -10.67 -8.01
CA ASN A 126 4.35 -10.19 -8.51
C ASN A 126 4.21 -10.48 -10.01
N PHE A 127 3.34 -11.44 -10.34
CA PHE A 127 3.02 -11.85 -11.71
C PHE A 127 1.66 -11.28 -12.19
N LEU A 128 1.04 -10.41 -11.40
CA LEU A 128 -0.22 -9.76 -11.75
C LEU A 128 0.02 -8.52 -12.61
N PRO A 129 -0.85 -8.24 -13.58
CA PRO A 129 -0.71 -7.07 -14.43
C PRO A 129 -0.92 -5.78 -13.61
N LEU A 130 0.03 -4.87 -13.70
CA LEU A 130 -0.04 -3.52 -13.12
C LEU A 130 -0.37 -2.46 -14.18
N ASN A 131 -0.54 -2.86 -15.44
CA ASN A 131 -0.86 -1.92 -16.50
C ASN A 131 -2.30 -1.42 -16.37
N PRO A 132 -2.56 -0.12 -16.63
CA PRO A 132 -3.90 0.34 -16.86
C PRO A 132 -4.56 -0.48 -17.99
N PRO A 133 -5.88 -0.68 -17.95
CA PRO A 133 -6.58 -1.27 -19.10
C PRO A 133 -6.27 -0.44 -20.36
N ALA A 134 -6.15 -1.12 -21.48
CA ALA A 134 -6.03 -0.42 -22.77
C ALA A 134 -7.23 0.50 -22.96
N PRO A 135 -7.05 1.69 -23.55
CA PRO A 135 -8.13 2.63 -23.83
C PRO A 135 -9.14 2.05 -24.83
#